data_671b8cb8a2baf4b0caccd5b4c8bc9ce5
#
_entry.id   671b8cb8a2baf4b0caccd5b4c8bc9ce5
#
_cell.length_a   1.000
_cell.length_b   1.000
_cell.length_c   1.000
_cell.angle_alpha   90.00
_cell.angle_beta   90.00
_cell.angle_gamma   90.00
#
_symmetry.space_group_name_H-M   'P 1'
#
loop_
_entity.id
_entity.type
_entity.pdbx_description
1 polymer ?
#
loop_
_entity_poly.entity_id
_entity_poly.type
_entity_poly.pdbx_seq_one_letter_code
_entity_poly.pdbx_strand_id
1 'polypeptide(L)'
;MPTATSSITSLNNQGGTGVLSTGQASFGDNAFLKLLTEQLRNQTPLEPVDNAAFMNQMASYTTMQEQRDLNGNMLKLLDYQGVLARMQGLGQGSALLGKEVTYLNDEGKAATGTVASVYVAESGDVRLKLGNGADVEMRKITGITQAS
;
A
#
# COMPACT_ATOMS: atom_id res chain seq x y z
N MET A 1 28.65 40.76 31.34
CA MET A 1 29.82 39.97 31.00
C MET A 1 29.89 38.81 31.96
N PRO A 2 29.64 37.57 31.64
CA PRO A 2 30.51 36.69 30.89
C PRO A 2 29.78 35.80 29.87
N THR A 3 30.49 35.48 28.85
CA THR A 3 30.17 34.56 27.76
C THR A 3 30.19 33.11 28.24
N ALA A 4 29.12 32.39 28.06
CA ALA A 4 29.08 30.93 28.22
C ALA A 4 29.20 30.27 26.84
N THR A 5 30.37 29.76 26.57
CA THR A 5 30.67 28.87 25.44
C THR A 5 30.13 27.49 25.75
N SER A 6 29.08 27.09 25.09
CA SER A 6 28.58 25.71 25.17
C SER A 6 29.28 24.87 24.14
N SER A 7 30.13 23.98 24.63
CA SER A 7 30.79 22.93 23.86
C SER A 7 29.76 21.90 23.38
N ILE A 8 29.61 21.79 22.09
CA ILE A 8 28.89 20.68 21.47
C ILE A 8 29.78 19.45 21.48
N THR A 9 29.50 18.56 22.38
CA THR A 9 30.12 17.22 22.39
C THR A 9 29.49 16.40 21.26
N SER A 10 30.27 16.17 20.23
CA SER A 10 29.95 15.24 19.16
C SER A 10 29.91 13.81 19.71
N LEU A 11 28.73 13.27 19.92
CA LEU A 11 28.54 11.85 20.11
C LEU A 11 28.61 11.17 18.74
N ASN A 12 29.82 10.77 18.42
CA ASN A 12 30.10 9.81 17.38
C ASN A 12 29.60 8.44 17.87
N ASN A 13 28.38 8.06 17.53
CA ASN A 13 27.90 6.71 17.73
C ASN A 13 28.18 5.90 16.48
N GLN A 14 29.32 5.25 16.49
CA GLN A 14 29.64 4.18 15.58
C GLN A 14 28.78 2.95 15.88
N GLY A 15 28.27 2.34 14.83
CA GLY A 15 27.94 0.94 14.86
C GLY A 15 26.46 0.62 14.96
N GLY A 16 25.82 0.67 13.86
CA GLY A 16 24.54 0.06 13.65
C GLY A 16 24.32 -0.05 12.15
N THR A 17 25.11 -0.89 11.48
CA THR A 17 24.74 -1.38 10.15
C THR A 17 23.43 -2.12 10.30
N GLY A 18 22.33 -1.38 10.16
CA GLY A 18 21.04 -1.96 9.88
C GLY A 18 21.15 -2.70 8.55
N VAL A 19 21.53 -3.95 8.63
CA VAL A 19 21.37 -4.89 7.53
C VAL A 19 19.89 -4.99 7.32
N LEU A 20 19.39 -4.20 6.39
CA LEU A 20 18.05 -4.36 5.88
C LEU A 20 17.96 -5.80 5.41
N SER A 21 17.16 -6.58 6.09
CA SER A 21 16.93 -7.98 5.78
C SER A 21 16.20 -8.09 4.45
N THR A 22 16.93 -8.01 3.37
CA THR A 22 16.53 -8.52 2.06
C THR A 22 16.69 -10.04 2.00
N GLY A 23 16.84 -10.68 3.17
CA GLY A 23 17.24 -12.07 3.30
C GLY A 23 16.13 -13.10 3.45
N GLN A 24 14.85 -12.73 3.32
CA GLN A 24 13.79 -13.70 3.62
C GLN A 24 13.38 -14.58 2.43
N ALA A 25 13.66 -14.15 1.19
CA ALA A 25 13.39 -14.96 0.01
C ALA A 25 14.53 -15.95 -0.33
N SER A 26 15.76 -15.69 0.13
CA SER A 26 16.92 -16.51 -0.24
C SER A 26 17.23 -17.65 0.75
N PHE A 27 16.60 -17.68 1.93
CA PHE A 27 16.87 -18.73 2.92
C PHE A 27 16.34 -20.10 2.48
N GLY A 28 15.21 -20.16 1.76
CA GLY A 28 14.65 -21.39 1.24
C GLY A 28 15.53 -22.00 0.14
N ASP A 29 15.94 -21.20 -0.83
CA ASP A 29 16.69 -21.68 -1.99
C ASP A 29 18.12 -22.02 -1.65
N ASN A 30 18.80 -21.25 -0.81
CA ASN A 30 20.18 -21.54 -0.39
C ASN A 30 20.27 -22.72 0.59
N ALA A 31 19.31 -22.87 1.49
CA ALA A 31 19.26 -24.03 2.37
C ALA A 31 18.95 -25.31 1.59
N PHE A 32 18.10 -25.21 0.56
CA PHE A 32 17.78 -26.29 -0.35
C PHE A 32 18.98 -26.74 -1.18
N LEU A 33 19.68 -25.80 -1.82
CA LEU A 33 20.88 -26.08 -2.62
C LEU A 33 22.00 -26.65 -1.75
N LYS A 34 22.15 -26.19 -0.54
CA LYS A 34 23.16 -26.68 0.40
C LYS A 34 22.86 -28.12 0.87
N LEU A 35 21.61 -28.41 1.18
CA LEU A 35 21.17 -29.77 1.50
C LEU A 35 21.31 -30.72 0.32
N LEU A 36 20.97 -30.25 -0.90
CA LEU A 36 21.14 -31.02 -2.12
C LEU A 36 22.63 -31.34 -2.38
N THR A 37 23.52 -30.39 -2.17
CA THR A 37 24.97 -30.54 -2.37
C THR A 37 25.56 -31.48 -1.32
N GLU A 38 25.14 -31.40 -0.08
CA GLU A 38 25.60 -32.32 0.98
C GLU A 38 25.07 -33.74 0.78
N GLN A 39 23.87 -33.89 0.30
CA GLN A 39 23.27 -35.19 0.03
C GLN A 39 23.90 -35.86 -1.20
N LEU A 40 24.23 -35.11 -2.25
CA LEU A 40 25.00 -35.63 -3.39
C LEU A 40 26.41 -36.05 -3.00
N ARG A 41 26.98 -35.44 -1.97
CA ARG A 41 28.33 -35.73 -1.49
C ARG A 41 28.41 -36.95 -0.58
N ASN A 42 27.30 -37.33 0.04
CA ASN A 42 27.24 -38.35 1.10
C ASN A 42 26.35 -39.57 0.73
N GLN A 43 25.96 -39.70 -0.54
CA GLN A 43 25.15 -40.81 -1.01
C GLN A 43 25.93 -42.13 -0.96
N THR A 44 25.63 -42.93 0.06
CA THR A 44 25.77 -44.38 -0.02
C THR A 44 24.49 -44.94 -0.70
N PRO A 45 24.60 -45.88 -1.66
CA PRO A 45 23.54 -46.21 -2.61
C PRO A 45 22.39 -47.07 -2.07
N LEU A 46 22.07 -47.02 -0.78
CA LEU A 46 21.17 -48.01 -0.15
C LEU A 46 19.79 -47.51 0.32
N GLU A 47 19.47 -46.20 0.28
CA GLU A 47 18.10 -45.73 0.62
C GLU A 47 17.70 -44.46 -0.12
N PRO A 48 17.13 -44.57 -1.36
CA PRO A 48 16.66 -43.39 -2.10
C PRO A 48 15.21 -42.96 -1.81
N VAL A 49 14.49 -43.66 -0.93
CA VAL A 49 13.01 -43.55 -0.89
C VAL A 49 12.51 -42.39 0.00
N ASP A 50 13.25 -42.00 1.01
CA ASP A 50 12.81 -40.92 1.96
C ASP A 50 13.02 -39.50 1.41
N ASN A 51 13.99 -39.33 0.51
CA ASN A 51 14.32 -38.04 -0.07
C ASN A 51 13.25 -37.52 -1.03
N ALA A 52 12.60 -38.39 -1.80
CA ALA A 52 11.58 -37.97 -2.76
C ALA A 52 10.32 -37.45 -2.04
N ALA A 53 9.93 -38.04 -0.94
CA ALA A 53 8.78 -37.58 -0.15
C ALA A 53 9.06 -36.22 0.52
N PHE A 54 10.26 -36.03 1.06
CA PHE A 54 10.69 -34.77 1.64
C PHE A 54 10.79 -33.66 0.60
N MET A 55 11.33 -33.94 -0.59
CA MET A 55 11.41 -33.02 -1.71
C MET A 55 10.04 -32.57 -2.19
N ASN A 56 9.07 -33.49 -2.28
CA ASN A 56 7.69 -33.18 -2.64
C ASN A 56 7.00 -32.28 -1.59
N GLN A 57 7.27 -32.49 -0.30
CA GLN A 57 6.75 -31.64 0.75
C GLN A 57 7.36 -30.24 0.70
N MET A 58 8.68 -30.13 0.44
CA MET A 58 9.36 -28.84 0.29
C MET A 58 8.86 -28.08 -0.95
N ALA A 59 8.68 -28.75 -2.08
CA ALA A 59 8.11 -28.16 -3.28
C ALA A 59 6.68 -27.62 -3.03
N SER A 60 5.86 -28.39 -2.31
CA SER A 60 4.51 -27.95 -1.91
C SER A 60 4.55 -26.74 -0.96
N TYR A 61 5.49 -26.71 -0.02
CA TYR A 61 5.68 -25.57 0.87
C TYR A 61 6.12 -24.31 0.11
N THR A 62 7.06 -24.44 -0.81
CA THR A 62 7.54 -23.33 -1.67
C THR A 62 6.39 -22.79 -2.51
N THR A 63 5.60 -23.66 -3.15
CA THR A 63 4.43 -23.24 -3.93
C THR A 63 3.40 -22.48 -3.08
N MET A 64 3.19 -22.93 -1.84
CA MET A 64 2.29 -22.25 -0.91
C MET A 64 2.84 -20.87 -0.50
N GLN A 65 4.14 -20.75 -0.33
CA GLN A 65 4.81 -19.48 -0.03
C GLN A 65 4.66 -18.50 -1.20
N GLU A 66 4.94 -18.95 -2.42
CA GLU A 66 4.77 -18.15 -3.64
C GLU A 66 3.32 -17.67 -3.82
N GLN A 67 2.33 -18.52 -3.52
CA GLN A 67 0.92 -18.11 -3.55
C GLN A 67 0.59 -17.03 -2.51
N ARG A 68 1.17 -17.10 -1.33
CA ARG A 68 0.99 -16.06 -0.30
C ARG A 68 1.62 -14.74 -0.73
N ASP A 69 2.80 -14.79 -1.34
CA ASP A 69 3.50 -13.60 -1.84
C ASP A 69 2.74 -12.97 -3.00
N LEU A 70 2.19 -13.78 -3.91
CA LEU A 70 1.30 -13.30 -4.97
C LEU A 70 0.06 -12.61 -4.41
N ASN A 71 -0.62 -13.22 -3.43
CA ASN A 71 -1.76 -12.60 -2.76
C ASN A 71 -1.38 -11.28 -2.08
N GLY A 72 -0.25 -11.24 -1.39
CA GLY A 72 0.27 -10.01 -0.78
C GLY A 72 0.54 -8.91 -1.80
N ASN A 73 1.09 -9.26 -2.96
CA ASN A 73 1.33 -8.32 -4.04
C ASN A 73 0.04 -7.83 -4.71
N MET A 74 -0.97 -8.70 -4.84
CA MET A 74 -2.30 -8.29 -5.31
C MET A 74 -2.97 -7.28 -4.37
N LEU A 75 -2.90 -7.50 -3.06
CA LEU A 75 -3.43 -6.54 -2.09
C LEU A 75 -2.75 -5.18 -2.18
N LYS A 76 -1.42 -5.15 -2.34
CA LYS A 76 -0.67 -3.91 -2.58
C LYS A 76 -1.10 -3.19 -3.86
N LEU A 77 -1.36 -3.94 -4.94
CA LEU A 77 -1.87 -3.37 -6.19
C LEU A 77 -3.24 -2.71 -6.00
N LEU A 78 -4.14 -3.34 -5.24
CA LEU A 78 -5.45 -2.76 -4.91
C LEU A 78 -5.31 -1.47 -4.09
N ASP A 79 -4.39 -1.45 -3.12
CA ASP A 79 -4.08 -0.24 -2.35
C ASP A 79 -3.57 0.90 -3.25
N TYR A 80 -2.65 0.61 -4.19
CA TYR A 80 -2.17 1.59 -5.15
C TYR A 80 -3.28 2.12 -6.06
N GLN A 81 -4.17 1.25 -6.53
CA GLN A 81 -5.33 1.67 -7.32
C GLN A 81 -6.27 2.59 -6.50
N GLY A 82 -6.47 2.29 -5.23
CA GLY A 82 -7.22 3.15 -4.32
C GLY A 82 -6.59 4.54 -4.16
N VAL A 83 -5.27 4.61 -4.03
CA VAL A 83 -4.54 5.90 -3.97
C VAL A 83 -4.71 6.68 -5.27
N LEU A 84 -4.53 6.03 -6.42
CA LEU A 84 -4.70 6.68 -7.74
C LEU A 84 -6.11 7.21 -7.94
N ALA A 85 -7.13 6.43 -7.58
CA ALA A 85 -8.53 6.85 -7.67
C ALA A 85 -8.81 8.10 -6.81
N ARG A 86 -8.26 8.16 -5.59
CA ARG A 86 -8.37 9.33 -4.72
C ARG A 86 -7.69 10.56 -5.31
N MET A 87 -6.48 10.40 -5.86
CA MET A 87 -5.75 11.50 -6.51
C MET A 87 -6.50 12.04 -7.72
N GLN A 88 -7.05 11.17 -8.57
CA GLN A 88 -7.88 11.56 -9.70
C GLN A 88 -9.16 12.27 -9.24
N GLY A 89 -9.83 11.72 -8.23
CA GLY A 89 -11.02 12.33 -7.66
C GLY A 89 -10.76 13.71 -7.06
N LEU A 90 -9.67 13.89 -6.32
CA LEU A 90 -9.25 15.20 -5.82
C LEU A 90 -8.94 16.18 -6.96
N GLY A 91 -8.26 15.72 -8.03
CA GLY A 91 -7.96 16.54 -9.19
C GLY A 91 -9.23 17.01 -9.92
N GLN A 92 -10.17 16.09 -10.15
CA GLN A 92 -11.47 16.42 -10.76
C GLN A 92 -12.31 17.31 -9.84
N GLY A 93 -12.35 16.99 -8.55
CA GLY A 93 -13.06 17.78 -7.57
C GLY A 93 -12.53 19.20 -7.42
N SER A 94 -11.20 19.39 -7.49
CA SER A 94 -10.58 20.72 -7.41
C SER A 94 -10.99 21.63 -8.59
N ALA A 95 -11.26 21.04 -9.75
CA ALA A 95 -11.80 21.78 -10.90
C ALA A 95 -13.24 22.28 -10.68
N LEU A 96 -13.94 21.77 -9.68
CA LEU A 96 -15.29 22.18 -9.30
C LEU A 96 -15.31 23.28 -8.24
N LEU A 97 -14.20 23.61 -7.63
CA LEU A 97 -14.13 24.66 -6.61
C LEU A 97 -14.68 25.99 -7.15
N GLY A 98 -15.58 26.60 -6.38
CA GLY A 98 -16.25 27.85 -6.75
C GLY A 98 -17.35 27.68 -7.81
N LYS A 99 -17.56 26.51 -8.37
CA LYS A 99 -18.65 26.25 -9.33
C LYS A 99 -19.91 25.81 -8.62
N GLU A 100 -21.05 26.08 -9.23
CA GLU A 100 -22.33 25.57 -8.78
C GLU A 100 -22.53 24.17 -9.34
N VAL A 101 -22.87 23.23 -8.46
CA VAL A 101 -23.13 21.83 -8.83
C VAL A 101 -24.55 21.46 -8.49
N THR A 102 -25.13 20.63 -9.34
CA THR A 102 -26.42 19.96 -9.07
C THR A 102 -26.14 18.56 -8.57
N TYR A 103 -26.78 18.16 -7.50
CA TYR A 103 -26.60 16.86 -6.89
C TYR A 103 -27.93 16.27 -6.42
N LEU A 104 -27.97 14.97 -6.20
CA LEU A 104 -29.11 14.30 -5.58
C LEU A 104 -28.91 14.29 -4.05
N ASN A 105 -29.87 14.88 -3.34
CA ASN A 105 -29.89 14.82 -1.87
C ASN A 105 -30.29 13.42 -1.38
N ASP A 106 -30.28 13.19 -0.07
CA ASP A 106 -30.60 11.88 0.51
C ASP A 106 -32.05 11.46 0.28
N GLU A 107 -32.93 12.41 -0.07
CA GLU A 107 -34.34 12.14 -0.47
C GLU A 107 -34.44 11.83 -1.98
N GLY A 108 -33.34 11.81 -2.73
CA GLY A 108 -33.34 11.60 -4.18
C GLY A 108 -33.80 12.79 -5.00
N LYS A 109 -33.95 13.98 -4.40
CA LYS A 109 -34.32 15.21 -5.09
C LYS A 109 -33.09 15.98 -5.54
N ALA A 110 -33.21 16.63 -6.70
CA ALA A 110 -32.16 17.52 -7.19
C ALA A 110 -32.04 18.77 -6.30
N ALA A 111 -30.84 19.09 -5.90
CA ALA A 111 -30.48 20.29 -5.16
C ALA A 111 -29.23 20.92 -5.79
N THR A 112 -28.99 22.20 -5.56
CA THR A 112 -27.83 22.92 -6.04
C THR A 112 -27.00 23.49 -4.89
N GLY A 113 -25.73 23.74 -5.14
CA GLY A 113 -24.85 24.41 -4.19
C GLY A 113 -23.48 24.68 -4.78
N THR A 114 -22.84 25.72 -4.29
CA THR A 114 -21.48 26.10 -4.72
C THR A 114 -20.45 25.27 -3.96
N VAL A 115 -19.48 24.70 -4.68
CA VAL A 115 -18.40 23.89 -4.07
C VAL A 115 -17.45 24.79 -3.30
N ALA A 116 -17.39 24.60 -1.98
CA ALA A 116 -16.52 25.36 -1.08
C ALA A 116 -15.18 24.63 -0.85
N SER A 117 -15.22 23.30 -0.71
CA SER A 117 -14.01 22.49 -0.53
C SER A 117 -14.19 21.06 -1.06
N VAL A 118 -13.06 20.42 -1.34
CA VAL A 118 -12.96 19.04 -1.78
C VAL A 118 -12.02 18.30 -0.82
N TYR A 119 -12.40 17.12 -0.39
CA TYR A 119 -11.60 16.34 0.53
C TYR A 119 -11.82 14.83 0.37
N VAL A 120 -10.96 14.04 0.95
CA VAL A 120 -11.12 12.59 1.04
C VAL A 120 -11.65 12.26 2.43
N ALA A 121 -12.78 11.57 2.50
CA ALA A 121 -13.35 11.09 3.74
C ALA A 121 -12.55 9.89 4.30
N GLU A 122 -12.77 9.54 5.56
CA GLU A 122 -12.16 8.36 6.18
C GLU A 122 -12.48 7.06 5.44
N SER A 123 -13.66 6.97 4.81
CA SER A 123 -14.04 5.86 3.92
C SER A 123 -13.19 5.76 2.65
N GLY A 124 -12.41 6.80 2.33
CA GLY A 124 -11.61 6.89 1.12
C GLY A 124 -12.34 7.52 -0.07
N ASP A 125 -13.61 7.87 0.07
CA ASP A 125 -14.39 8.53 -0.98
C ASP A 125 -14.04 10.01 -1.08
N VAL A 126 -14.04 10.54 -2.32
CA VAL A 126 -13.89 11.97 -2.54
C VAL A 126 -15.24 12.66 -2.35
N ARG A 127 -15.26 13.63 -1.48
CA ARG A 127 -16.46 14.39 -1.09
C ARG A 127 -16.29 15.89 -1.34
N LEU A 128 -17.39 16.54 -1.59
CA LEU A 128 -17.49 17.97 -1.80
C LEU A 128 -18.28 18.58 -0.65
N LYS A 129 -17.72 19.58 -0.01
CA LYS A 129 -18.45 20.40 0.94
C LYS A 129 -18.95 21.65 0.20
N LEU A 130 -20.24 21.87 0.27
CA LEU A 130 -20.91 22.98 -0.42
C LEU A 130 -21.08 24.17 0.51
N GLY A 131 -21.21 25.37 -0.05
CA GLY A 131 -21.42 26.59 0.69
C GLY A 131 -22.71 26.66 1.51
N ASN A 132 -23.70 25.85 1.14
CA ASN A 132 -24.95 25.68 1.90
C ASN A 132 -24.81 24.69 3.09
N GLY A 133 -23.59 24.16 3.35
CA GLY A 133 -23.31 23.22 4.42
C GLY A 133 -23.51 21.74 4.05
N ALA A 134 -24.04 21.44 2.87
CA ALA A 134 -24.22 20.06 2.41
C ALA A 134 -22.87 19.40 2.13
N ASP A 135 -22.78 18.12 2.43
CA ASP A 135 -21.63 17.27 2.21
C ASP A 135 -22.03 16.15 1.25
N VAL A 136 -21.47 16.18 0.04
CA VAL A 136 -21.95 15.36 -1.08
C VAL A 136 -20.80 14.53 -1.64
N GLU A 137 -21.04 13.24 -1.89
CA GLU A 137 -20.10 12.41 -2.63
C GLU A 137 -20.00 12.89 -4.07
N MET A 138 -18.79 12.91 -4.59
CA MET A 138 -18.54 13.37 -5.96
C MET A 138 -19.35 12.59 -7.00
N ARG A 139 -19.62 11.30 -6.77
CA ARG A 139 -20.44 10.47 -7.68
C ARG A 139 -21.94 10.84 -7.70
N LYS A 140 -22.43 11.58 -6.72
CA LYS A 140 -23.82 12.06 -6.67
C LYS A 140 -24.05 13.38 -7.45
N ILE A 141 -22.99 13.96 -8.01
CA ILE A 141 -23.08 15.16 -8.83
C ILE A 141 -23.69 14.77 -10.19
N THR A 142 -24.74 15.47 -10.58
CA THR A 142 -25.46 15.24 -11.84
C THR A 142 -25.28 16.37 -12.85
N GLY A 143 -24.84 17.54 -12.40
CA GLY A 143 -24.60 18.69 -13.29
C GLY A 143 -23.62 19.68 -12.69
N ILE A 144 -23.01 20.49 -13.56
CA ILE A 144 -22.08 21.55 -13.20
C ILE A 144 -22.48 22.80 -13.96
N THR A 145 -22.63 23.91 -13.25
CA THR A 145 -22.93 25.22 -13.84
C THR A 145 -21.85 26.21 -13.40
N GLN A 146 -21.45 27.09 -14.28
CA GLN A 146 -20.53 28.14 -13.90
C GLN A 146 -21.29 29.13 -13.00
N ALA A 147 -20.74 29.41 -11.82
CA ALA A 147 -21.31 30.45 -10.98
C ALA A 147 -21.28 31.79 -11.70
N SER A 148 -22.43 32.45 -11.78
CA SER A 148 -22.57 33.80 -12.41
C SER A 148 -21.98 34.87 -11.52
#